data_5e41f52447670f9bb16e444790bad124
#
_entry.id   5e41f52447670f9bb16e444790bad124
#
_cell.length_a   1.000
_cell.length_b   1.000
_cell.length_c   1.000
_cell.angle_alpha   90.00
_cell.angle_beta   90.00
_cell.angle_gamma   90.00
#
_symmetry.space_group_name_H-M   'P 1'
#
loop_
_entity.id
_entity.type
_entity.pdbx_description
1 polymer ?
#
loop_
_entity_poly.entity_id
_entity_poly.type
_entity_poly.pdbx_seq_one_letter_code
_entity_poly.pdbx_strand_id
1 'polypeptide(L)'
;MLAVRNLEVVYEDVMLSLRGASIQVPVGSIVALLGANGAGKTTLLRAVTGLLDIHRGAITKGHVTLDDQPLPSRASDIVRAGISQVMEGRRILVEFTVEENLKIGAHTRPGSTIAANMERIYTRFPVLASRRQDRAGYRSGGEQQMLAIGRALMSEPTYLLLDEPSLGLAPLVVDQIRELIVEINSDGVGVLLIEQNAAMALSVADHGYVMENGRTVMDAPAAELREDETIQEFYLGVGAG
;
A
#
# COMPACT_ATOMS: atom_id res chain seq x y z
N MET A 1 13.39 9.39 1.41
CA MET A 1 11.98 9.77 1.19
C MET A 1 11.52 9.23 -0.16
N LEU A 2 10.37 8.57 -0.24
CA LEU A 2 9.73 8.19 -1.50
C LEU A 2 8.93 9.41 -2.03
N ALA A 3 9.17 9.83 -3.27
CA ALA A 3 8.49 10.98 -3.85
C ALA A 3 8.06 10.72 -5.31
N VAL A 4 6.84 11.12 -5.61
CA VAL A 4 6.27 11.20 -6.97
C VAL A 4 6.13 12.67 -7.31
N ARG A 5 6.67 13.11 -8.44
CA ARG A 5 6.69 14.54 -8.82
C ARG A 5 6.13 14.74 -10.21
N ASN A 6 5.02 15.47 -10.29
CA ASN A 6 4.37 15.88 -11.55
C ASN A 6 4.19 14.72 -12.54
N LEU A 7 3.75 13.55 -12.03
CA LEU A 7 3.72 12.31 -12.78
C LEU A 7 2.56 12.28 -13.77
N GLU A 8 2.87 12.06 -15.04
CA GLU A 8 1.92 11.84 -16.10
C GLU A 8 2.09 10.42 -16.64
N VAL A 9 0.99 9.68 -16.72
CA VAL A 9 0.99 8.29 -17.21
C VAL A 9 -0.08 8.11 -18.27
N VAL A 10 0.31 7.50 -19.39
CA VAL A 10 -0.57 7.15 -20.50
C VAL A 10 -0.59 5.63 -20.67
N TYR A 11 -1.76 5.04 -20.88
CA TYR A 11 -1.94 3.65 -21.27
C TYR A 11 -2.26 3.54 -22.76
N GLU A 12 -1.67 2.52 -23.41
CA GLU A 12 -1.88 2.23 -24.84
C GLU A 12 -1.70 3.47 -25.75
N ASP A 13 -0.80 4.39 -25.35
CA ASP A 13 -0.47 5.65 -26.02
C ASP A 13 -1.65 6.64 -26.21
N VAL A 14 -2.81 6.34 -25.64
CA VAL A 14 -4.05 7.11 -25.83
C VAL A 14 -4.70 7.56 -24.52
N MET A 15 -4.77 6.68 -23.54
CA MET A 15 -5.53 6.94 -22.30
C MET A 15 -4.67 7.61 -21.23
N LEU A 16 -4.81 8.92 -21.08
CA LEU A 16 -4.13 9.69 -20.03
C LEU A 16 -4.77 9.42 -18.66
N SER A 17 -4.08 8.65 -17.82
CA SER A 17 -4.55 8.20 -16.51
C SER A 17 -4.07 9.08 -15.37
N LEU A 18 -2.78 9.49 -15.38
CA LEU A 18 -2.26 10.51 -14.44
C LEU A 18 -1.94 11.80 -15.21
N ARG A 19 -2.22 12.93 -14.58
CA ARG A 19 -2.19 14.27 -15.20
C ARG A 19 -1.38 15.26 -14.37
N GLY A 20 -0.22 14.82 -13.86
CA GLY A 20 0.65 15.65 -13.01
C GLY A 20 0.48 15.36 -11.52
N ALA A 21 0.22 14.10 -11.15
CA ALA A 21 0.10 13.71 -9.75
C ALA A 21 1.43 13.89 -9.00
N SER A 22 1.35 14.37 -7.76
CA SER A 22 2.51 14.55 -6.88
C SER A 22 2.15 14.12 -5.46
N ILE A 23 2.99 13.28 -4.85
CA ILE A 23 2.89 12.86 -3.45
C ILE A 23 4.29 12.66 -2.87
N GLN A 24 4.40 12.73 -1.56
CA GLN A 24 5.61 12.43 -0.80
C GLN A 24 5.27 11.50 0.37
N VAL A 25 6.12 10.51 0.59
CA VAL A 25 6.01 9.59 1.73
C VAL A 25 7.33 9.64 2.50
N PRO A 26 7.39 10.36 3.63
CA PRO A 26 8.55 10.33 4.51
C PRO A 26 8.77 8.94 5.12
N VAL A 27 10.01 8.63 5.48
CA VAL A 27 10.31 7.42 6.28
C VAL A 27 9.64 7.55 7.64
N GLY A 28 9.02 6.48 8.13
CA GLY A 28 8.39 6.46 9.45
C GLY A 28 7.11 7.30 9.56
N SER A 29 6.50 7.68 8.43
CA SER A 29 5.19 8.35 8.40
C SER A 29 4.14 7.49 7.73
N ILE A 30 2.90 7.63 8.13
CA ILE A 30 1.73 7.07 7.44
C ILE A 30 1.12 8.18 6.57
N VAL A 31 1.11 7.96 5.26
CA VAL A 31 0.52 8.89 4.29
C VAL A 31 -0.70 8.23 3.66
N ALA A 32 -1.85 8.90 3.77
CA ALA A 32 -3.08 8.46 3.12
C ALA A 32 -3.18 9.01 1.69
N LEU A 33 -3.60 8.17 0.75
CA LEU A 33 -3.99 8.59 -0.60
C LEU A 33 -5.46 8.24 -0.83
N LEU A 34 -6.30 9.24 -0.78
CA LEU A 34 -7.74 9.13 -0.94
C LEU A 34 -8.16 9.43 -2.38
N GLY A 35 -9.31 8.95 -2.77
CA GLY A 35 -9.91 9.24 -4.07
C GLY A 35 -10.91 8.17 -4.50
N ALA A 36 -11.87 8.56 -5.30
CA ALA A 36 -12.87 7.65 -5.86
C ALA A 36 -12.24 6.59 -6.80
N ASN A 37 -13.02 5.57 -7.15
CA ASN A 37 -12.61 4.61 -8.17
C ASN A 37 -12.37 5.31 -9.50
N GLY A 38 -11.25 4.98 -10.15
CA GLY A 38 -10.84 5.65 -11.39
C GLY A 38 -10.05 6.96 -11.19
N ALA A 39 -9.83 7.44 -9.96
CA ALA A 39 -9.05 8.66 -9.70
C ALA A 39 -7.57 8.58 -10.09
N GLY A 40 -7.04 7.36 -10.36
CA GLY A 40 -5.65 7.15 -10.76
C GLY A 40 -4.77 6.50 -9.69
N LYS A 41 -5.30 6.17 -8.51
CA LYS A 41 -4.55 5.61 -7.38
C LYS A 41 -3.74 4.36 -7.75
N THR A 42 -4.38 3.37 -8.37
CA THR A 42 -3.73 2.14 -8.83
C THR A 42 -2.66 2.41 -9.91
N THR A 43 -2.88 3.40 -10.77
CA THR A 43 -1.88 3.83 -11.77
C THR A 43 -0.64 4.41 -11.09
N LEU A 44 -0.83 5.24 -10.05
CA LEU A 44 0.27 5.78 -9.26
C LEU A 44 1.05 4.65 -8.58
N LEU A 45 0.37 3.67 -7.98
CA LEU A 45 1.04 2.49 -7.41
C LEU A 45 1.83 1.71 -8.44
N ARG A 46 1.27 1.45 -9.62
CA ARG A 46 1.98 0.76 -10.70
C ARG A 46 3.24 1.50 -11.14
N ALA A 47 3.20 2.84 -11.16
CA ALA A 47 4.37 3.65 -11.46
C ALA A 47 5.46 3.50 -10.38
N VAL A 48 5.06 3.54 -9.10
CA VAL A 48 5.99 3.39 -7.97
C VAL A 48 6.56 1.97 -7.86
N THR A 49 5.82 0.96 -8.30
CA THR A 49 6.22 -0.46 -8.16
C THR A 49 6.80 -1.08 -9.44
N GLY A 50 6.98 -0.27 -10.52
CA GLY A 50 7.55 -0.76 -11.78
C GLY A 50 6.65 -1.74 -12.53
N LEU A 51 5.33 -1.60 -12.39
CA LEU A 51 4.35 -2.49 -13.01
C LEU A 51 3.61 -1.85 -14.19
N LEU A 52 3.98 -0.64 -14.62
CA LEU A 52 3.31 0.04 -15.73
C LEU A 52 3.43 -0.74 -17.04
N ASP A 53 4.64 -1.20 -17.40
CA ASP A 53 4.90 -1.87 -18.67
C ASP A 53 4.04 -3.13 -18.86
N ILE A 54 3.84 -3.90 -17.78
CA ILE A 54 3.00 -5.11 -17.79
C ILE A 54 1.55 -4.78 -18.18
N HIS A 55 1.12 -3.54 -17.89
CA HIS A 55 -0.21 -3.04 -18.20
C HIS A 55 -0.23 -2.09 -19.39
N ARG A 56 0.84 -2.04 -20.22
CA ARG A 56 0.99 -1.15 -21.38
C ARG A 56 0.88 0.34 -21.01
N GLY A 57 1.37 0.71 -19.83
CA GLY A 57 1.45 2.08 -19.34
C GLY A 57 2.86 2.63 -19.46
N ALA A 58 2.99 3.93 -19.74
CA ALA A 58 4.27 4.64 -19.79
C ALA A 58 4.21 5.97 -19.04
N ILE A 59 5.31 6.34 -18.40
CA ILE A 59 5.49 7.68 -17.83
C ILE A 59 5.88 8.61 -18.97
N THR A 60 5.08 9.65 -19.21
CA THR A 60 5.33 10.66 -20.26
C THR A 60 5.92 11.95 -19.69
N LYS A 61 5.63 12.26 -18.41
CA LYS A 61 6.22 13.39 -17.67
C LYS A 61 6.40 13.04 -16.21
N GLY A 62 7.27 13.81 -15.55
CA GLY A 62 7.56 13.64 -14.14
C GLY A 62 8.44 12.43 -13.87
N HIS A 63 8.56 12.08 -12.62
CA HIS A 63 9.41 10.97 -12.17
C HIS A 63 9.05 10.51 -10.77
N VAL A 64 9.52 9.32 -10.45
CA VAL A 64 9.47 8.75 -9.08
C VAL A 64 10.90 8.66 -8.57
N THR A 65 11.13 9.11 -7.33
CA THR A 65 12.42 9.03 -6.67
C THR A 65 12.34 8.34 -5.32
N LEU A 66 13.42 7.68 -4.96
CA LEU A 66 13.68 7.19 -3.61
C LEU A 66 14.97 7.83 -3.13
N ASP A 67 14.91 8.61 -2.03
CA ASP A 67 16.02 9.38 -1.48
C ASP A 67 16.72 10.25 -2.54
N ASP A 68 15.89 10.98 -3.30
CA ASP A 68 16.27 11.87 -4.41
C ASP A 68 17.01 11.17 -5.59
N GLN A 69 17.07 9.84 -5.58
CA GLN A 69 17.58 9.05 -6.71
C GLN A 69 16.42 8.50 -7.53
N PRO A 70 16.54 8.45 -8.86
CA PRO A 70 15.54 7.83 -9.71
C PRO A 70 15.24 6.40 -9.27
N LEU A 71 13.95 6.04 -9.21
CA LEU A 71 13.55 4.70 -8.86
C LEU A 71 13.96 3.70 -9.96
N PRO A 72 14.42 2.48 -9.62
CA PRO A 72 14.67 1.43 -10.60
C PRO A 72 13.42 1.11 -11.44
N SER A 73 13.60 0.66 -12.67
CA SER A 73 12.47 0.32 -13.56
C SER A 73 11.88 -1.06 -13.30
N ARG A 74 12.70 -2.01 -12.79
CA ARG A 74 12.25 -3.38 -12.56
C ARG A 74 11.65 -3.54 -11.17
N ALA A 75 10.48 -4.16 -11.08
CA ALA A 75 9.80 -4.43 -9.81
C ALA A 75 10.68 -5.17 -8.78
N SER A 76 11.50 -6.15 -9.21
CA SER A 76 12.41 -6.87 -8.31
C SER A 76 13.48 -5.96 -7.71
N ASP A 77 13.96 -4.96 -8.45
CA ASP A 77 14.99 -4.02 -7.98
C ASP A 77 14.36 -2.97 -7.05
N ILE A 78 13.11 -2.59 -7.31
CA ILE A 78 12.31 -1.73 -6.42
C ILE A 78 12.10 -2.41 -5.05
N VAL A 79 11.77 -3.72 -5.05
CA VAL A 79 11.68 -4.48 -3.78
C VAL A 79 13.03 -4.54 -3.07
N ARG A 80 14.14 -4.74 -3.79
CA ARG A 80 15.49 -4.68 -3.19
C ARG A 80 15.84 -3.31 -2.65
N ALA A 81 15.34 -2.25 -3.27
CA ALA A 81 15.49 -0.87 -2.80
C ALA A 81 14.63 -0.56 -1.55
N GLY A 82 13.82 -1.50 -1.09
CA GLY A 82 13.06 -1.41 0.15
C GLY A 82 11.60 -0.98 -0.01
N ILE A 83 11.00 -1.08 -1.19
CA ILE A 83 9.58 -0.78 -1.40
C ILE A 83 8.83 -2.08 -1.65
N SER A 84 7.82 -2.39 -0.81
CA SER A 84 6.93 -3.54 -0.98
C SER A 84 5.48 -3.12 -1.04
N GLN A 85 4.68 -3.88 -1.78
CA GLN A 85 3.26 -3.59 -1.99
C GLN A 85 2.38 -4.76 -1.54
N VAL A 86 1.28 -4.45 -0.89
CA VAL A 86 0.11 -5.32 -0.74
C VAL A 86 -0.94 -4.84 -1.74
N MET A 87 -1.20 -5.63 -2.75
CA MET A 87 -2.14 -5.30 -3.83
C MET A 87 -3.58 -5.48 -3.37
N GLU A 88 -4.49 -4.73 -3.98
CA GLU A 88 -5.93 -4.95 -3.87
C GLU A 88 -6.31 -6.42 -4.15
N GLY A 89 -7.27 -6.93 -3.39
CA GLY A 89 -7.71 -8.33 -3.49
C GLY A 89 -6.71 -9.34 -2.89
N ARG A 90 -5.79 -8.86 -2.01
CA ARG A 90 -4.85 -9.67 -1.20
C ARG A 90 -3.79 -10.40 -2.02
N ARG A 91 -4.11 -10.90 -3.21
CA ARG A 91 -3.23 -11.61 -4.16
C ARG A 91 -2.34 -12.67 -3.49
N ILE A 92 -2.92 -13.42 -2.53
CA ILE A 92 -2.27 -14.57 -1.94
C ILE A 92 -2.23 -15.75 -2.93
N LEU A 93 -1.29 -16.65 -2.73
CA LEU A 93 -1.19 -17.90 -3.49
C LEU A 93 -2.05 -18.96 -2.78
N VAL A 94 -3.28 -19.11 -3.24
CA VAL A 94 -4.35 -19.87 -2.55
C VAL A 94 -4.03 -21.37 -2.36
N GLU A 95 -3.26 -21.95 -3.28
CA GLU A 95 -2.88 -23.36 -3.24
C GLU A 95 -1.68 -23.65 -2.31
N PHE A 96 -0.90 -22.62 -1.99
CA PHE A 96 0.23 -22.70 -1.07
C PHE A 96 -0.23 -22.59 0.38
N THR A 97 0.59 -23.13 1.28
CA THR A 97 0.42 -22.95 2.73
C THR A 97 0.70 -21.50 3.14
N VAL A 98 0.28 -21.15 4.36
CA VAL A 98 0.64 -19.87 4.98
C VAL A 98 2.16 -19.67 4.99
N GLU A 99 2.90 -20.70 5.43
CA GLU A 99 4.36 -20.67 5.49
C GLU A 99 5.02 -20.47 4.12
N GLU A 100 4.55 -21.16 3.09
CA GLU A 100 5.07 -21.01 1.72
C GLU A 100 4.79 -19.61 1.16
N ASN A 101 3.59 -19.05 1.39
CA ASN A 101 3.28 -17.67 1.02
C ASN A 101 4.26 -16.68 1.65
N LEU A 102 4.56 -16.83 2.94
CA LEU A 102 5.52 -15.96 3.63
C LEU A 102 6.93 -16.12 3.05
N LYS A 103 7.40 -17.36 2.85
CA LYS A 103 8.74 -17.63 2.28
C LYS A 103 8.93 -16.97 0.91
N ILE A 104 7.91 -16.95 0.05
CA ILE A 104 7.97 -16.30 -1.26
C ILE A 104 8.20 -14.79 -1.10
N GLY A 105 7.64 -14.15 -0.07
CA GLY A 105 7.88 -12.73 0.23
C GLY A 105 9.35 -12.40 0.51
N ALA A 106 10.13 -13.37 0.96
CA ALA A 106 11.55 -13.20 1.25
C ALA A 106 12.50 -13.41 0.05
N HIS A 107 11.99 -13.60 -1.17
CA HIS A 107 12.79 -13.98 -2.36
C HIS A 107 13.95 -13.03 -2.68
N THR A 108 13.90 -11.78 -2.23
CA THR A 108 14.96 -10.78 -2.40
C THR A 108 15.97 -10.75 -1.26
N ARG A 109 15.78 -11.55 -0.20
CA ARG A 109 16.61 -11.57 1.00
C ARG A 109 17.54 -12.76 1.04
N PRO A 110 18.71 -12.65 1.71
CA PRO A 110 19.59 -13.78 1.94
C PRO A 110 18.88 -14.91 2.70
N GLY A 111 19.12 -16.16 2.32
CA GLY A 111 18.49 -17.32 2.96
C GLY A 111 18.73 -17.40 4.47
N SER A 112 19.88 -16.87 4.96
CA SER A 112 20.23 -16.85 6.38
C SER A 112 19.31 -15.97 7.24
N THR A 113 18.59 -14.99 6.65
CA THR A 113 17.68 -14.09 7.39
C THR A 113 16.23 -14.57 7.39
N ILE A 114 15.87 -15.53 6.52
CA ILE A 114 14.49 -15.95 6.33
C ILE A 114 13.88 -16.51 7.61
N ALA A 115 14.60 -17.35 8.34
CA ALA A 115 14.10 -17.95 9.57
C ALA A 115 13.80 -16.91 10.65
N ALA A 116 14.70 -15.94 10.84
CA ALA A 116 14.49 -14.84 11.80
C ALA A 116 13.32 -13.94 11.39
N ASN A 117 13.17 -13.66 10.08
CA ASN A 117 12.04 -12.89 9.58
C ASN A 117 10.71 -13.64 9.77
N MET A 118 10.68 -14.94 9.52
CA MET A 118 9.51 -15.78 9.77
C MET A 118 9.06 -15.72 11.24
N GLU A 119 9.98 -15.83 12.18
CA GLU A 119 9.66 -15.75 13.61
C GLU A 119 9.12 -14.37 13.99
N ARG A 120 9.67 -13.28 13.45
CA ARG A 120 9.12 -11.92 13.64
C ARG A 120 7.69 -11.82 13.10
N ILE A 121 7.41 -12.37 11.91
CA ILE A 121 6.07 -12.39 11.33
C ILE A 121 5.12 -13.24 12.19
N TYR A 122 5.53 -14.39 12.66
CA TYR A 122 4.69 -15.24 13.53
C TYR A 122 4.43 -14.62 14.90
N THR A 123 5.36 -13.86 15.44
CA THR A 123 5.16 -13.08 16.66
C THR A 123 4.10 -11.99 16.46
N ARG A 124 4.18 -11.27 15.35
CA ARG A 124 3.22 -10.21 14.98
C ARG A 124 1.85 -10.75 14.60
N PHE A 125 1.79 -11.92 13.96
CA PHE A 125 0.57 -12.56 13.50
C PHE A 125 0.42 -13.96 14.12
N PRO A 126 0.02 -14.09 15.40
CA PRO A 126 -0.12 -15.39 16.07
C PRO A 126 -1.09 -16.34 15.35
N VAL A 127 -2.11 -15.80 14.68
CA VAL A 127 -3.06 -16.59 13.87
C VAL A 127 -2.36 -17.27 12.70
N LEU A 128 -1.38 -16.63 12.07
CA LEU A 128 -0.60 -17.24 10.98
C LEU A 128 0.35 -18.32 11.53
N ALA A 129 0.92 -18.09 12.72
CA ALA A 129 1.78 -19.07 13.39
C ALA A 129 1.04 -20.38 13.69
N SER A 130 -0.20 -20.30 14.19
CA SER A 130 -1.03 -21.48 14.50
C SER A 130 -1.54 -22.22 13.25
N ARG A 131 -1.46 -21.58 12.08
CA ARG A 131 -2.02 -22.06 10.80
C ARG A 131 -0.95 -22.23 9.71
N ARG A 132 0.34 -22.27 10.08
CA ARG A 132 1.46 -22.23 9.13
C ARG A 132 1.40 -23.27 8.02
N GLN A 133 0.88 -24.47 8.31
CA GLN A 133 0.77 -25.59 7.38
C GLN A 133 -0.59 -25.64 6.65
N ASP A 134 -1.53 -24.77 7.01
CA ASP A 134 -2.84 -24.74 6.37
C ASP A 134 -2.74 -24.03 5.01
N ARG A 135 -3.55 -24.47 4.05
CA ARG A 135 -3.66 -23.77 2.75
C ARG A 135 -4.25 -22.38 2.92
N ALA A 136 -3.60 -21.40 2.30
CA ALA A 136 -3.98 -20.00 2.40
C ALA A 136 -5.40 -19.72 1.87
N GLY A 137 -5.84 -20.45 0.84
CA GLY A 137 -7.16 -20.29 0.24
C GLY A 137 -8.32 -20.58 1.18
N TYR A 138 -8.11 -21.39 2.23
CA TYR A 138 -9.15 -21.73 3.22
C TYR A 138 -9.18 -20.79 4.44
N ARG A 139 -8.41 -19.72 4.41
CA ARG A 139 -8.38 -18.74 5.50
C ARG A 139 -9.50 -17.71 5.33
N SER A 140 -9.93 -17.13 6.44
CA SER A 140 -10.88 -16.01 6.43
C SER A 140 -10.30 -14.81 5.65
N GLY A 141 -11.16 -13.89 5.22
CA GLY A 141 -10.71 -12.69 4.52
C GLY A 141 -9.70 -11.86 5.32
N GLY A 142 -9.87 -11.75 6.63
CA GLY A 142 -8.94 -11.06 7.51
C GLY A 142 -7.60 -11.80 7.64
N GLU A 143 -7.62 -13.12 7.83
CA GLU A 143 -6.39 -13.94 7.87
C GLU A 143 -5.61 -13.87 6.55
N GLN A 144 -6.31 -13.86 5.42
CA GLN A 144 -5.70 -13.67 4.10
C GLN A 144 -5.07 -12.28 3.95
N GLN A 145 -5.71 -11.24 4.48
CA GLN A 145 -5.16 -9.88 4.48
C GLN A 145 -3.90 -9.80 5.37
N MET A 146 -3.95 -10.37 6.57
CA MET A 146 -2.78 -10.47 7.45
C MET A 146 -1.64 -11.24 6.78
N LEU A 147 -1.95 -12.33 6.05
CA LEU A 147 -0.97 -13.09 5.29
C LEU A 147 -0.35 -12.26 4.16
N ALA A 148 -1.14 -11.49 3.42
CA ALA A 148 -0.64 -10.63 2.36
C ALA A 148 0.30 -9.53 2.90
N ILE A 149 -0.05 -8.91 4.04
CA ILE A 149 0.80 -7.95 4.73
C ILE A 149 2.07 -8.64 5.27
N GLY A 150 1.93 -9.77 5.96
CA GLY A 150 3.06 -10.55 6.45
C GLY A 150 4.03 -10.95 5.34
N ARG A 151 3.52 -11.38 4.18
CA ARG A 151 4.32 -11.69 2.99
C ARG A 151 5.11 -10.47 2.49
N ALA A 152 4.50 -9.29 2.46
CA ALA A 152 5.19 -8.07 2.06
C ALA A 152 6.29 -7.70 3.07
N LEU A 153 6.04 -7.85 4.37
CA LEU A 153 7.00 -7.59 5.44
C LEU A 153 8.20 -8.54 5.43
N MET A 154 8.07 -9.75 4.87
CA MET A 154 9.19 -10.69 4.74
C MET A 154 10.36 -10.12 3.91
N SER A 155 10.13 -9.12 3.08
CA SER A 155 11.19 -8.39 2.36
C SER A 155 11.88 -7.31 3.20
N GLU A 156 11.51 -7.10 4.47
CA GLU A 156 12.01 -6.03 5.36
C GLU A 156 11.97 -4.65 4.68
N PRO A 157 10.79 -4.17 4.27
CA PRO A 157 10.69 -2.96 3.50
C PRO A 157 10.95 -1.71 4.35
N THR A 158 11.54 -0.67 3.73
CA THR A 158 11.56 0.69 4.27
C THR A 158 10.22 1.40 4.04
N TYR A 159 9.53 1.01 2.94
CA TYR A 159 8.20 1.53 2.58
C TYR A 159 7.24 0.39 2.27
N LEU A 160 6.07 0.43 2.89
CA LEU A 160 4.96 -0.49 2.64
C LEU A 160 3.82 0.26 1.98
N LEU A 161 3.45 -0.17 0.76
CA LEU A 161 2.33 0.36 0.02
C LEU A 161 1.13 -0.57 0.19
N LEU A 162 0.03 -0.06 0.70
CA LEU A 162 -1.20 -0.82 0.98
C LEU A 162 -2.32 -0.33 0.07
N ASP A 163 -2.82 -1.20 -0.81
CA ASP A 163 -3.87 -0.90 -1.77
C ASP A 163 -5.21 -1.45 -1.28
N GLU A 164 -6.06 -0.57 -0.77
CA GLU A 164 -7.38 -0.84 -0.21
C GLU A 164 -7.40 -2.02 0.79
N PRO A 165 -6.54 -2.00 1.84
CA PRO A 165 -6.38 -3.14 2.74
C PRO A 165 -7.64 -3.46 3.55
N SER A 166 -8.58 -2.53 3.69
CA SER A 166 -9.83 -2.71 4.44
C SER A 166 -11.00 -3.24 3.59
N LEU A 167 -10.83 -3.29 2.26
CA LEU A 167 -11.92 -3.60 1.34
C LEU A 167 -12.52 -5.01 1.58
N GLY A 168 -13.85 -5.04 1.78
CA GLY A 168 -14.59 -6.29 1.94
C GLY A 168 -14.29 -7.04 3.24
N LEU A 169 -13.79 -6.35 4.26
CA LEU A 169 -13.55 -6.89 5.59
C LEU A 169 -14.66 -6.50 6.58
N ALA A 170 -14.89 -7.35 7.58
CA ALA A 170 -15.78 -7.02 8.68
C ALA A 170 -15.20 -5.88 9.55
N PRO A 171 -16.03 -5.02 10.18
CA PRO A 171 -15.56 -3.87 10.94
C PRO A 171 -14.47 -4.19 11.98
N LEU A 172 -14.62 -5.26 12.74
CA LEU A 172 -13.64 -5.70 13.73
C LEU A 172 -12.27 -6.02 13.08
N VAL A 173 -12.26 -6.57 11.87
CA VAL A 173 -11.02 -6.88 11.14
C VAL A 173 -10.39 -5.60 10.59
N VAL A 174 -11.20 -4.62 10.18
CA VAL A 174 -10.70 -3.29 9.77
C VAL A 174 -9.97 -2.63 10.92
N ASP A 175 -10.50 -2.69 12.14
CA ASP A 175 -9.82 -2.17 13.34
C ASP A 175 -8.49 -2.88 13.60
N GLN A 176 -8.44 -4.20 13.45
CA GLN A 176 -7.20 -4.97 13.58
C GLN A 176 -6.14 -4.55 12.52
N ILE A 177 -6.57 -4.34 11.27
CA ILE A 177 -5.67 -3.86 10.21
C ILE A 177 -5.18 -2.44 10.51
N ARG A 178 -6.03 -1.58 11.03
CA ARG A 178 -5.68 -0.22 11.45
C ARG A 178 -4.59 -0.24 12.52
N GLU A 179 -4.76 -1.02 13.59
CA GLU A 179 -3.77 -1.18 14.66
C GLU A 179 -2.46 -1.74 14.14
N LEU A 180 -2.54 -2.74 13.25
CA LEU A 180 -1.37 -3.33 12.60
C LEU A 180 -0.58 -2.32 11.76
N ILE A 181 -1.24 -1.42 11.03
CA ILE A 181 -0.58 -0.37 10.25
C ILE A 181 0.21 0.56 11.17
N VAL A 182 -0.38 0.97 12.29
CA VAL A 182 0.29 1.81 13.29
C VAL A 182 1.49 1.07 13.90
N GLU A 183 1.36 -0.22 14.22
CA GLU A 183 2.45 -1.03 14.75
C GLU A 183 3.61 -1.15 13.73
N ILE A 184 3.31 -1.43 12.45
CA ILE A 184 4.32 -1.50 11.39
C ILE A 184 5.05 -0.15 11.24
N ASN A 185 4.31 0.95 11.30
CA ASN A 185 4.90 2.28 11.22
C ASN A 185 5.79 2.60 12.43
N SER A 186 5.42 2.16 13.63
CA SER A 186 6.23 2.35 14.85
C SER A 186 7.60 1.66 14.79
N ASP A 187 7.76 0.66 13.91
CA ASP A 187 9.05 0.05 13.59
C ASP A 187 9.90 0.91 12.61
N GLY A 188 9.43 2.09 12.24
CA GLY A 188 10.11 3.01 11.32
C GLY A 188 9.80 2.82 9.85
N VAL A 189 8.85 1.94 9.50
CA VAL A 189 8.41 1.73 8.11
C VAL A 189 7.53 2.89 7.67
N GLY A 190 7.87 3.55 6.55
CA GLY A 190 6.98 4.50 5.88
C GLY A 190 5.80 3.77 5.23
N VAL A 191 4.58 4.23 5.42
CA VAL A 191 3.38 3.59 4.86
C VAL A 191 2.67 4.53 3.90
N LEU A 192 2.42 4.07 2.67
CA LEU A 192 1.47 4.69 1.76
C LEU A 192 0.18 3.87 1.80
N LEU A 193 -0.85 4.42 2.43
CA LEU A 193 -2.15 3.80 2.62
C LEU A 193 -3.14 4.36 1.59
N ILE A 194 -3.49 3.55 0.60
CA ILE A 194 -4.50 3.89 -0.38
C ILE A 194 -5.81 3.29 0.07
N GLU A 195 -6.81 4.14 0.23
CA GLU A 195 -8.11 3.74 0.74
C GLU A 195 -9.25 4.54 0.10
N GLN A 196 -10.38 3.89 -0.02
CA GLN A 196 -11.65 4.53 -0.29
C GLN A 196 -12.35 4.93 1.01
N ASN A 197 -12.12 4.17 2.09
CA ASN A 197 -12.62 4.50 3.43
C ASN A 197 -11.75 5.59 4.07
N ALA A 198 -12.11 6.85 3.81
CA ALA A 198 -11.35 8.00 4.32
C ALA A 198 -11.32 8.06 5.86
N ALA A 199 -12.40 7.65 6.53
CA ALA A 199 -12.44 7.64 8.00
C ALA A 199 -11.35 6.72 8.57
N MET A 200 -11.21 5.51 8.02
CA MET A 200 -10.18 4.57 8.42
C MET A 200 -8.78 5.13 8.11
N ALA A 201 -8.55 5.58 6.87
CA ALA A 201 -7.24 6.05 6.44
C ALA A 201 -6.77 7.27 7.25
N LEU A 202 -7.62 8.29 7.36
CA LEU A 202 -7.28 9.52 8.08
C LEU A 202 -7.18 9.32 9.60
N SER A 203 -7.76 8.24 10.16
CA SER A 203 -7.63 7.96 11.60
C SER A 203 -6.21 7.58 12.03
N VAL A 204 -5.39 7.10 11.10
CA VAL A 204 -4.01 6.63 11.36
C VAL A 204 -2.94 7.42 10.61
N ALA A 205 -3.32 8.19 9.59
CA ALA A 205 -2.37 8.93 8.78
C ALA A 205 -1.86 10.21 9.49
N ASP A 206 -0.61 10.55 9.23
CA ASP A 206 0.00 11.83 9.58
C ASP A 206 -0.37 12.90 8.55
N HIS A 207 -0.42 12.50 7.28
CA HIS A 207 -0.65 13.37 6.13
C HIS A 207 -1.55 12.69 5.10
N GLY A 208 -2.28 13.46 4.31
CA GLY A 208 -3.16 12.93 3.30
C GLY A 208 -3.12 13.69 1.98
N TYR A 209 -3.32 12.93 0.92
CA TYR A 209 -3.54 13.44 -0.43
C TYR A 209 -4.90 12.97 -0.92
N VAL A 210 -5.59 13.85 -1.66
CA VAL A 210 -6.81 13.47 -2.38
C VAL A 210 -6.53 13.50 -3.87
N MET A 211 -6.88 12.42 -4.55
CA MET A 211 -6.75 12.33 -6.00
C MET A 211 -8.11 12.36 -6.69
N GLU A 212 -8.19 13.18 -7.74
CA GLU A 212 -9.33 13.24 -8.66
C GLU A 212 -8.84 13.35 -10.09
N ASN A 213 -9.43 12.55 -10.98
CA ASN A 213 -9.16 12.60 -12.43
C ASN A 213 -7.66 12.60 -12.79
N GLY A 214 -6.85 11.81 -12.06
CA GLY A 214 -5.42 11.66 -12.29
C GLY A 214 -4.56 12.80 -11.72
N ARG A 215 -5.10 13.67 -10.87
CA ARG A 215 -4.39 14.80 -10.23
C ARG A 215 -4.49 14.70 -8.71
N THR A 216 -3.48 15.18 -8.03
CA THR A 216 -3.58 15.49 -6.60
C THR A 216 -4.29 16.85 -6.47
N VAL A 217 -5.46 16.87 -5.83
CA VAL A 217 -6.30 18.07 -5.66
C VAL A 217 -6.24 18.63 -4.26
N MET A 218 -5.91 17.81 -3.25
CA MET A 218 -5.66 18.24 -1.87
C MET A 218 -4.38 17.59 -1.34
N ASP A 219 -3.68 18.32 -0.49
CA ASP A 219 -2.39 18.00 0.12
C ASP A 219 -2.32 18.71 1.48
N ALA A 220 -2.58 17.96 2.57
CA ALA A 220 -2.65 18.56 3.91
C ALA A 220 -2.40 17.53 5.02
N PRO A 221 -2.07 17.95 6.25
CA PRO A 221 -2.08 17.11 7.43
C PRO A 221 -3.41 16.37 7.57
N ALA A 222 -3.37 15.10 7.98
CA ALA A 222 -4.59 14.28 8.09
C ALA A 222 -5.63 14.89 9.09
N ALA A 223 -5.16 15.62 10.09
CA ALA A 223 -6.04 16.31 11.03
C ALA A 223 -6.89 17.38 10.34
N GLU A 224 -6.29 18.17 9.43
CA GLU A 224 -6.99 19.20 8.65
C GLU A 224 -7.97 18.57 7.67
N LEU A 225 -7.58 17.49 6.98
CA LEU A 225 -8.48 16.79 6.06
C LEU A 225 -9.70 16.18 6.75
N ARG A 226 -9.58 15.77 8.01
CA ARG A 226 -10.74 15.27 8.79
C ARG A 226 -11.76 16.34 9.10
N GLU A 227 -11.34 17.60 9.19
CA GLU A 227 -12.19 18.76 9.48
C GLU A 227 -12.71 19.45 8.20
N ASP A 228 -12.17 19.09 7.02
CA ASP A 228 -12.57 19.67 5.75
C ASP A 228 -13.98 19.24 5.35
N GLU A 229 -14.86 20.21 5.08
CA GLU A 229 -16.27 19.97 4.73
C GLU A 229 -16.42 19.11 3.48
N THR A 230 -15.56 19.29 2.47
CA THR A 230 -15.60 18.49 1.23
C THR A 230 -15.26 17.03 1.52
N ILE A 231 -14.26 16.78 2.36
CA ILE A 231 -13.91 15.43 2.78
C ILE A 231 -15.01 14.79 3.61
N GLN A 232 -15.61 15.55 4.52
CA GLN A 232 -16.73 15.08 5.33
C GLN A 232 -17.94 14.72 4.46
N GLU A 233 -18.29 15.53 3.50
CA GLU A 233 -19.44 15.29 2.62
C GLU A 233 -19.21 14.12 1.65
N PHE A 234 -18.09 14.12 0.90
CA PHE A 234 -17.88 13.17 -0.20
C PHE A 234 -17.22 11.87 0.22
N TYR A 235 -16.45 11.85 1.30
CA TYR A 235 -15.65 10.68 1.69
C TYR A 235 -15.98 10.10 3.08
N LEU A 236 -16.53 10.92 4.00
CA LEU A 236 -16.89 10.45 5.34
C LEU A 236 -18.39 10.20 5.47
N GLY A 237 -19.20 10.59 4.48
CA GLY A 237 -20.66 10.37 4.49
C GLY A 237 -21.37 11.20 5.56
N VAL A 238 -20.74 12.23 6.10
CA VAL A 238 -21.30 13.18 7.08
C VAL A 238 -21.80 14.38 6.29
N GLY A 239 -22.92 14.25 5.60
CA GLY A 239 -23.43 15.31 4.75
C GLY A 239 -24.93 15.46 4.79
N ALA A 240 -25.34 16.67 5.08
CA ALA A 240 -26.66 17.28 4.95
C ALA A 240 -27.82 16.54 5.63
N GLY A 241 -27.96 16.78 6.95
CA GLY A 241 -29.28 16.82 7.60
C GLY A 241 -29.94 18.16 7.32
#